data_dd53742cdbddb4a866b1e0b6936f6dc3
#
_entry.id   dd53742cdbddb4a866b1e0b6936f6dc3
#
_cell.length_a   1.000
_cell.length_b   1.000
_cell.length_c   1.000
_cell.angle_alpha   90.00
_cell.angle_beta   90.00
_cell.angle_gamma   90.00
#
_symmetry.space_group_name_H-M   'P 1'
#
loop_
_entity.id
_entity.type
_entity.pdbx_description
1 polymer ?
#
loop_
_entity_poly.entity_id
_entity_poly.type
_entity_poly.pdbx_seq_one_letter_code
_entity_poly.pdbx_strand_id
1 'polypeptide(L)'
;MDLLMKTSMLRFFCLPVLGSLLLTHMQGQTPAKTFRKVVSQYEIGAGDDFLRRIEEVNRDIAARGVVLYEPDGRKLLTGYAYHEMYDWDLYFENLYMSYFGISDYCFTNLKSFLNRQCVNGFISRTLIEKRERQHFKPFLAQIAELGSRQTCDYAWLEERGDRGRMQIGPAFKSVSYYEQLMLSIDYWMRYCDFDRNGLPVWNSSDHSGMDNQISRAGRLDEFRYEGVDLACYIYRELRAMELMAEKLGKAEDAKRFRVRAALLADKINTVFWDEEDGFYYDRDEHTGEPVRVKSAAGFIPLWAGIVPPRRAERLVREHLTDPDEFWTEFPVACYAKTEPDYVQGDIRDWGCNWRGTTWIPINYMIMHGLLDYGYADVARELARKTVDLVYKRNGVTREFYDGESGEGLGLKRFWGWSVLAYVMPFECETGYDPSKLDGSAVRPLGRELFGLDFPASDDPRPISTHLSQDGLQ
;
A
#
# COMPACT_ATOMS: atom_id res chain seq x y z
N MET A 1 -48.32 -19.47 23.27
CA MET A 1 -48.67 -18.17 22.67
C MET A 1 -47.37 -17.59 22.16
N ASP A 2 -47.15 -17.89 20.87
CA ASP A 2 -45.87 -17.69 20.17
C ASP A 2 -45.63 -16.22 19.85
N LEU A 3 -44.42 -15.77 20.13
CA LEU A 3 -43.91 -14.55 19.52
C LEU A 3 -42.59 -14.89 18.82
N LEU A 4 -42.70 -15.17 17.53
CA LEU A 4 -41.62 -15.42 16.59
C LEU A 4 -40.76 -14.14 16.45
N MET A 5 -39.53 -14.18 16.94
CA MET A 5 -38.47 -13.25 16.52
C MET A 5 -38.09 -13.57 15.09
N LYS A 6 -38.45 -12.68 14.18
CA LYS A 6 -37.87 -12.62 12.83
C LYS A 6 -36.52 -11.93 12.91
N THR A 7 -35.45 -12.70 12.99
CA THR A 7 -34.09 -12.25 12.67
C THR A 7 -33.96 -12.09 11.15
N SER A 8 -33.98 -10.87 10.69
CA SER A 8 -33.60 -10.54 9.31
C SER A 8 -32.08 -10.70 9.17
N MET A 9 -31.65 -11.82 8.62
CA MET A 9 -30.30 -11.97 8.08
C MET A 9 -30.17 -11.02 6.87
N LEU A 10 -29.53 -9.88 7.06
CA LEU A 10 -28.95 -9.14 5.93
C LEU A 10 -27.79 -9.98 5.40
N ARG A 11 -28.05 -10.71 4.33
CA ARG A 11 -27.02 -11.33 3.50
C ARG A 11 -26.29 -10.18 2.78
N PHE A 12 -25.12 -9.80 3.27
CA PHE A 12 -24.17 -9.08 2.48
C PHE A 12 -23.71 -9.99 1.33
N PHE A 13 -24.32 -9.83 0.19
CA PHE A 13 -23.79 -10.35 -1.06
C PHE A 13 -22.57 -9.51 -1.41
N CYS A 14 -21.36 -9.96 -1.05
CA CYS A 14 -20.17 -9.63 -1.83
C CYS A 14 -20.37 -10.26 -3.21
N LEU A 15 -20.73 -9.42 -4.16
CA LEU A 15 -20.91 -9.83 -5.55
C LEU A 15 -19.54 -10.13 -6.17
N PRO A 16 -19.34 -11.30 -6.76
CA PRO A 16 -18.24 -11.56 -7.68
C PRO A 16 -18.61 -10.99 -9.07
N VAL A 17 -18.95 -9.69 -9.14
CA VAL A 17 -19.42 -9.08 -10.39
C VAL A 17 -18.24 -8.49 -11.20
N LEU A 18 -17.13 -8.15 -10.55
CA LEU A 18 -15.99 -7.52 -11.23
C LEU A 18 -15.16 -8.49 -12.07
N GLY A 19 -14.99 -9.74 -11.63
CA GLY A 19 -14.27 -10.74 -12.44
C GLY A 19 -14.92 -11.07 -13.79
N SER A 20 -16.25 -10.91 -13.90
CA SER A 20 -16.98 -11.16 -15.14
C SER A 20 -16.94 -9.97 -16.12
N LEU A 21 -16.75 -8.74 -15.65
CA LEU A 21 -16.62 -7.55 -16.50
C LEU A 21 -15.25 -7.49 -17.20
N LEU A 22 -14.17 -7.88 -16.54
CA LEU A 22 -12.83 -8.02 -17.14
C LEU A 22 -12.85 -9.02 -18.32
N LEU A 23 -13.48 -10.16 -18.14
CA LEU A 23 -13.61 -11.19 -19.19
C LEU A 23 -14.47 -10.72 -20.37
N THR A 24 -15.42 -9.82 -20.18
CA THR A 24 -16.27 -9.30 -21.27
C THR A 24 -15.60 -8.18 -22.07
N HIS A 25 -14.75 -7.36 -21.46
CA HIS A 25 -14.00 -6.29 -22.17
C HIS A 25 -12.74 -6.80 -22.87
N MET A 26 -12.16 -7.91 -22.40
CA MET A 26 -10.98 -8.55 -23.01
C MET A 26 -11.33 -9.65 -24.01
N GLN A 27 -12.62 -9.86 -24.38
CA GLN A 27 -12.99 -10.89 -25.34
C GLN A 27 -12.26 -10.68 -26.68
N GLY A 28 -11.17 -11.44 -26.88
CA GLY A 28 -10.40 -11.49 -28.12
C GLY A 28 -9.27 -10.48 -28.25
N GLN A 29 -8.92 -9.72 -27.22
CA GLN A 29 -7.74 -8.83 -27.23
C GLN A 29 -6.70 -9.28 -26.20
N THR A 30 -5.40 -9.20 -26.58
CA THR A 30 -4.33 -9.41 -25.62
C THR A 30 -4.24 -8.24 -24.63
N PRO A 31 -3.72 -8.46 -23.40
CA PRO A 31 -3.50 -7.38 -22.43
C PRO A 31 -2.72 -6.19 -23.00
N ALA A 32 -1.71 -6.46 -23.84
CA ALA A 32 -0.91 -5.43 -24.50
C ALA A 32 -1.72 -4.57 -25.48
N LYS A 33 -2.64 -5.16 -26.25
CA LYS A 33 -3.53 -4.39 -27.14
C LYS A 33 -4.48 -3.51 -26.32
N THR A 34 -5.02 -4.04 -25.24
CA THR A 34 -5.88 -3.28 -24.32
C THR A 34 -5.12 -2.13 -23.69
N PHE A 35 -3.89 -2.37 -23.23
CA PHE A 35 -3.03 -1.33 -22.67
C PHE A 35 -2.77 -0.19 -23.68
N ARG A 36 -2.38 -0.51 -24.91
CA ARG A 36 -2.18 0.50 -25.97
C ARG A 36 -3.45 1.29 -26.28
N LYS A 37 -4.61 0.64 -26.27
CA LYS A 37 -5.91 1.31 -26.45
C LYS A 37 -6.18 2.30 -25.32
N VAL A 38 -5.97 1.92 -24.08
CA VAL A 38 -6.15 2.79 -22.90
C VAL A 38 -5.20 3.98 -22.97
N VAL A 39 -3.91 3.77 -23.26
CA VAL A 39 -2.93 4.85 -23.47
C VAL A 39 -3.42 5.88 -24.49
N SER A 40 -4.00 5.40 -25.60
CA SER A 40 -4.58 6.29 -26.63
C SER A 40 -5.81 7.04 -26.12
N GLN A 41 -6.69 6.40 -25.34
CA GLN A 41 -7.89 7.01 -24.78
C GLN A 41 -7.60 8.11 -23.77
N TYR A 42 -6.51 7.98 -23.02
CA TYR A 42 -6.06 8.98 -22.04
C TYR A 42 -5.24 10.10 -22.67
N GLU A 43 -5.06 10.09 -23.99
CA GLU A 43 -4.25 11.08 -24.72
C GLU A 43 -2.85 11.28 -24.07
N ILE A 44 -2.28 10.18 -23.58
CA ILE A 44 -0.98 10.17 -22.91
C ILE A 44 0.11 10.22 -23.99
N GLY A 45 0.28 11.38 -24.64
CA GLY A 45 1.31 11.59 -25.65
C GLY A 45 1.16 10.72 -26.91
N ALA A 46 2.19 10.68 -27.75
CA ALA A 46 2.31 9.65 -28.78
C ALA A 46 2.48 8.31 -28.07
N GLY A 47 1.58 7.34 -28.30
CA GLY A 47 1.51 6.09 -27.52
C GLY A 47 2.85 5.36 -27.42
N ASP A 48 3.70 5.44 -28.44
CA ASP A 48 5.03 4.86 -28.45
C ASP A 48 6.01 5.57 -27.51
N ASP A 49 5.87 6.89 -27.26
CA ASP A 49 6.71 7.62 -26.33
C ASP A 49 6.42 7.23 -24.88
N PHE A 50 5.15 7.01 -24.54
CA PHE A 50 4.75 6.55 -23.23
C PHE A 50 5.28 5.13 -22.95
N LEU A 51 5.14 4.22 -23.90
CA LEU A 51 5.66 2.85 -23.78
C LEU A 51 7.19 2.83 -23.67
N ARG A 52 7.88 3.66 -24.45
CA ARG A 52 9.35 3.81 -24.33
C ARG A 52 9.74 4.31 -22.95
N ARG A 53 8.97 5.25 -22.37
CA ARG A 53 9.22 5.72 -20.99
C ARG A 53 9.09 4.60 -19.97
N ILE A 54 8.08 3.76 -20.06
CA ILE A 54 7.92 2.59 -19.17
C ILE A 54 9.12 1.64 -19.34
N GLU A 55 9.55 1.38 -20.56
CA GLU A 55 10.73 0.55 -20.84
C GLU A 55 12.00 1.14 -20.22
N GLU A 56 12.25 2.46 -20.39
CA GLU A 56 13.37 3.16 -19.78
C GLU A 56 13.37 3.07 -18.25
N VAL A 57 12.19 3.24 -17.63
CA VAL A 57 12.04 3.12 -16.18
C VAL A 57 12.32 1.70 -15.73
N ASN A 58 11.81 0.68 -16.42
CA ASN A 58 12.07 -0.72 -16.08
C ASN A 58 13.55 -1.09 -16.21
N ARG A 59 14.23 -0.58 -17.23
CA ARG A 59 15.69 -0.75 -17.36
C ARG A 59 16.46 -0.07 -16.24
N ASP A 60 15.99 1.10 -15.82
CA ASP A 60 16.57 1.86 -14.71
C ASP A 60 16.39 1.14 -13.38
N ILE A 61 15.20 0.59 -13.12
CA ILE A 61 14.92 -0.26 -11.95
C ILE A 61 15.83 -1.50 -11.95
N ALA A 62 15.95 -2.21 -13.07
CA ALA A 62 16.81 -3.38 -13.19
C ALA A 62 18.28 -3.05 -12.90
N ALA A 63 18.75 -1.92 -13.43
CA ALA A 63 20.15 -1.53 -13.31
C ALA A 63 20.52 -0.99 -11.91
N ARG A 64 19.57 -0.36 -11.20
CA ARG A 64 19.87 0.37 -9.96
C ARG A 64 19.01 0.01 -8.77
N GLY A 65 17.81 -0.53 -9.00
CA GLY A 65 16.90 -0.96 -7.94
C GLY A 65 17.26 -2.35 -7.41
N VAL A 66 17.93 -3.19 -8.21
CA VAL A 66 18.38 -4.50 -7.74
C VAL A 66 19.73 -4.35 -7.03
N VAL A 67 19.77 -4.82 -5.79
CA VAL A 67 20.91 -4.69 -4.89
C VAL A 67 21.30 -6.06 -4.30
N LEU A 68 22.58 -6.24 -3.99
CA LEU A 68 23.08 -7.41 -3.29
C LEU A 68 23.14 -7.12 -1.79
N TYR A 69 22.32 -7.80 -1.00
CA TYR A 69 22.35 -7.70 0.45
C TYR A 69 23.45 -8.59 1.01
N GLU A 70 24.60 -7.99 1.33
CA GLU A 70 25.82 -8.70 1.72
C GLU A 70 25.66 -9.66 2.93
N PRO A 71 24.87 -9.33 3.98
CA PRO A 71 24.75 -10.21 5.13
C PRO A 71 24.26 -11.62 4.82
N ASP A 72 23.46 -11.81 3.77
CA ASP A 72 22.93 -13.13 3.41
C ASP A 72 23.13 -13.48 1.91
N GLY A 73 23.78 -12.61 1.15
CA GLY A 73 24.07 -12.83 -0.26
C GLY A 73 22.85 -12.80 -1.19
N ARG A 74 21.71 -12.26 -0.73
CA ARG A 74 20.49 -12.22 -1.51
C ARG A 74 20.43 -10.99 -2.40
N LYS A 75 19.83 -11.16 -3.56
CA LYS A 75 19.44 -10.04 -4.42
C LYS A 75 18.09 -9.53 -3.94
N LEU A 76 18.01 -8.24 -3.63
CA LEU A 76 16.81 -7.54 -3.19
C LEU A 76 16.45 -6.45 -4.19
N LEU A 77 15.19 -6.03 -4.19
CA LEU A 77 14.72 -4.89 -4.98
C LEU A 77 14.33 -3.75 -4.05
N THR A 78 14.79 -2.55 -4.35
CA THR A 78 14.35 -1.31 -3.68
C THR A 78 13.81 -0.31 -4.69
N GLY A 79 12.77 0.42 -4.33
CA GLY A 79 12.18 1.50 -5.12
C GLY A 79 13.03 2.77 -5.17
N TYR A 80 14.17 2.78 -4.48
CA TYR A 80 15.00 3.95 -4.28
C TYR A 80 16.38 3.84 -4.93
N ALA A 81 16.93 4.99 -5.28
CA ALA A 81 18.32 5.07 -5.71
C ALA A 81 19.33 4.97 -4.54
N TYR A 82 18.86 4.95 -3.29
CA TYR A 82 19.68 4.81 -2.08
C TYR A 82 19.53 3.41 -1.43
N HIS A 83 20.29 3.18 -0.37
CA HIS A 83 20.55 1.86 0.18
C HIS A 83 19.65 1.53 1.39
N GLU A 84 18.34 1.63 1.25
CA GLU A 84 17.40 1.19 2.29
C GLU A 84 16.19 0.50 1.68
N MET A 85 15.58 -0.38 2.42
CA MET A 85 14.29 -0.97 2.12
C MET A 85 13.32 -0.62 3.21
N TYR A 86 12.27 0.07 2.82
CA TYR A 86 11.19 0.43 3.70
C TYR A 86 10.04 -0.55 3.59
N ASP A 87 9.23 -0.58 4.62
CA ASP A 87 8.16 -1.53 4.86
C ASP A 87 7.03 -1.47 3.80
N TRP A 88 6.17 -0.44 3.83
CA TRP A 88 5.01 -0.36 2.94
C TRP A 88 5.37 -0.08 1.47
N ASP A 89 6.55 0.49 1.23
CA ASP A 89 7.08 0.72 -0.12
C ASP A 89 7.13 -0.58 -0.91
N LEU A 90 7.51 -1.68 -0.27
CA LEU A 90 7.55 -3.01 -0.88
C LEU A 90 6.19 -3.44 -1.43
N TYR A 91 5.08 -3.04 -0.79
CA TYR A 91 3.75 -3.36 -1.28
C TYR A 91 3.49 -2.68 -2.62
N PHE A 92 3.74 -1.37 -2.70
CA PHE A 92 3.53 -0.60 -3.92
C PHE A 92 4.51 -0.98 -5.03
N GLU A 93 5.76 -1.25 -4.71
CA GLU A 93 6.74 -1.80 -5.65
C GLU A 93 6.24 -3.11 -6.26
N ASN A 94 5.77 -4.04 -5.43
CA ASN A 94 5.30 -5.34 -5.90
C ASN A 94 4.01 -5.26 -6.72
N LEU A 95 3.12 -4.30 -6.46
CA LEU A 95 1.95 -4.04 -7.31
C LEU A 95 2.38 -3.72 -8.75
N TYR A 96 3.33 -2.81 -8.93
CA TYR A 96 3.86 -2.47 -10.25
C TYR A 96 4.62 -3.65 -10.87
N MET A 97 5.48 -4.30 -10.08
CA MET A 97 6.31 -5.40 -10.56
C MET A 97 5.50 -6.62 -11.00
N SER A 98 4.28 -6.82 -10.48
CA SER A 98 3.39 -7.91 -10.89
C SER A 98 3.11 -7.93 -12.40
N TYR A 99 3.16 -6.78 -13.07
CA TYR A 99 2.99 -6.65 -14.52
C TYR A 99 4.18 -7.19 -15.33
N PHE A 100 5.34 -7.34 -14.72
CA PHE A 100 6.60 -7.67 -15.39
C PHE A 100 7.21 -9.00 -14.92
N GLY A 101 6.53 -9.71 -14.03
CA GLY A 101 6.93 -11.07 -13.62
C GLY A 101 8.09 -11.14 -12.62
N ILE A 102 8.39 -10.07 -11.89
CA ILE A 102 9.48 -10.05 -10.90
C ILE A 102 9.03 -10.43 -9.47
N SER A 103 8.05 -11.31 -9.38
CA SER A 103 7.58 -11.88 -8.12
C SER A 103 8.67 -12.52 -7.25
N ASP A 104 9.80 -12.93 -7.84
CA ASP A 104 10.96 -13.46 -7.09
C ASP A 104 11.49 -12.45 -6.08
N TYR A 105 11.58 -11.16 -6.44
CA TYR A 105 12.00 -10.12 -5.53
C TYR A 105 10.98 -9.86 -4.42
N CYS A 106 9.68 -10.01 -4.70
CA CYS A 106 8.64 -9.96 -3.69
C CYS A 106 8.95 -10.91 -2.54
N PHE A 107 9.21 -12.18 -2.84
CA PHE A 107 9.52 -13.18 -1.84
C PHE A 107 10.88 -12.97 -1.17
N THR A 108 11.90 -12.58 -1.94
CA THR A 108 13.24 -12.37 -1.40
C THR A 108 13.25 -11.21 -0.41
N ASN A 109 12.64 -10.07 -0.75
CA ASN A 109 12.49 -8.92 0.13
C ASN A 109 11.71 -9.30 1.40
N LEU A 110 10.53 -9.92 1.21
CA LEU A 110 9.65 -10.31 2.31
C LEU A 110 10.34 -11.30 3.27
N LYS A 111 10.96 -12.37 2.74
CA LYS A 111 11.69 -13.36 3.54
C LYS A 111 12.87 -12.72 4.30
N SER A 112 13.53 -11.70 3.74
CA SER A 112 14.61 -10.98 4.42
C SER A 112 14.13 -10.20 5.64
N PHE A 113 12.95 -9.59 5.60
CA PHE A 113 12.31 -8.99 6.76
C PHE A 113 11.82 -10.04 7.77
N LEU A 114 11.11 -11.07 7.32
CA LEU A 114 10.59 -12.14 8.19
C LEU A 114 11.71 -12.87 8.94
N ASN A 115 12.85 -13.11 8.30
CA ASN A 115 14.00 -13.75 8.94
C ASN A 115 14.63 -12.91 10.07
N ARG A 116 14.28 -11.62 10.17
CA ARG A 116 14.70 -10.72 11.26
C ARG A 116 13.65 -10.56 12.36
N GLN A 117 12.54 -11.28 12.26
CA GLN A 117 11.47 -11.16 13.25
C GLN A 117 11.95 -11.54 14.65
N CYS A 118 11.71 -10.68 15.62
CA CYS A 118 11.93 -10.92 17.04
C CYS A 118 10.95 -11.96 17.61
N VAL A 119 11.26 -12.53 18.77
CA VAL A 119 10.41 -13.55 19.44
C VAL A 119 8.99 -13.06 19.69
N ASN A 120 8.85 -11.77 20.04
CA ASN A 120 7.58 -11.14 20.29
C ASN A 120 6.78 -10.77 19.03
N GLY A 121 7.32 -11.03 17.83
CA GLY A 121 6.70 -10.71 16.56
C GLY A 121 7.20 -9.42 15.91
N PHE A 122 8.00 -8.59 16.61
CA PHE A 122 8.53 -7.35 16.08
C PHE A 122 9.41 -7.57 14.85
N ILE A 123 9.23 -6.74 13.84
CA ILE A 123 10.09 -6.59 12.66
C ILE A 123 10.34 -5.09 12.48
N SER A 124 11.58 -4.65 12.33
CA SER A 124 11.88 -3.25 12.04
C SER A 124 11.25 -2.82 10.70
N ARG A 125 10.75 -1.57 10.62
CA ARG A 125 10.20 -1.01 9.37
C ARG A 125 11.24 -0.84 8.26
N THR A 126 12.52 -0.91 8.60
CA THR A 126 13.65 -0.82 7.67
C THR A 126 14.54 -2.04 7.78
N LEU A 127 15.17 -2.42 6.66
CA LEU A 127 16.01 -3.63 6.63
C LEU A 127 17.45 -3.34 7.05
N ILE A 128 18.01 -2.20 6.66
CA ILE A 128 19.43 -1.86 6.88
C ILE A 128 19.60 -1.05 8.15
N GLU A 129 18.95 0.08 8.28
CA GLU A 129 18.83 0.80 9.54
C GLU A 129 17.90 0.09 10.48
N LYS A 130 18.35 -0.21 11.68
CA LYS A 130 17.48 -0.80 12.69
C LYS A 130 16.67 0.29 13.39
N ARG A 131 15.37 0.34 13.13
CA ARG A 131 14.41 1.19 13.82
C ARG A 131 13.78 0.41 14.98
N GLU A 132 14.31 0.55 16.19
CA GLU A 132 13.99 -0.35 17.31
C GLU A 132 12.56 -0.28 17.83
N ARG A 133 11.84 0.83 17.58
CA ARG A 133 10.48 1.06 18.08
C ARG A 133 9.43 1.23 16.99
N GLN A 134 9.83 1.14 15.75
CA GLN A 134 8.93 1.25 14.62
C GLN A 134 8.78 -0.13 13.99
N HIS A 135 7.67 -0.78 14.31
CA HIS A 135 7.31 -2.07 13.74
C HIS A 135 6.97 -1.91 12.26
N PHE A 136 7.20 -2.94 11.48
CA PHE A 136 6.80 -3.01 10.07
C PHE A 136 5.30 -2.68 9.95
N LYS A 137 4.95 -1.72 9.10
CA LYS A 137 3.54 -1.35 8.87
C LYS A 137 2.73 -2.57 8.46
N PRO A 138 1.41 -2.61 8.70
CA PRO A 138 0.61 -3.81 8.43
C PRO A 138 0.42 -4.07 6.93
N PHE A 139 1.50 -4.46 6.26
CA PHE A 139 1.56 -4.82 4.84
C PHE A 139 2.22 -6.18 4.58
N LEU A 140 2.78 -6.84 5.59
CA LEU A 140 3.51 -8.10 5.40
C LEU A 140 2.62 -9.20 4.84
N ALA A 141 1.43 -9.42 5.41
CA ALA A 141 0.50 -10.43 4.93
C ALA A 141 -0.10 -10.03 3.57
N GLN A 142 -0.31 -8.74 3.32
CA GLN A 142 -0.75 -8.24 2.02
C GLN A 142 0.30 -8.48 0.93
N ILE A 143 1.59 -8.25 1.22
CA ILE A 143 2.70 -8.54 0.30
C ILE A 143 2.80 -10.05 0.05
N ALA A 144 2.70 -10.86 1.11
CA ALA A 144 2.74 -12.31 1.01
C ALA A 144 1.61 -12.87 0.15
N GLU A 145 0.39 -12.38 0.36
CA GLU A 145 -0.79 -12.78 -0.40
C GLU A 145 -0.69 -12.33 -1.86
N LEU A 146 -0.28 -11.08 -2.13
CA LEU A 146 -0.04 -10.56 -3.48
C LEU A 146 0.96 -11.46 -4.24
N GLY A 147 2.13 -11.74 -3.67
CA GLY A 147 3.14 -12.59 -4.29
C GLY A 147 2.62 -14.02 -4.55
N SER A 148 1.96 -14.61 -3.54
CA SER A 148 1.39 -15.96 -3.67
C SER A 148 0.29 -16.05 -4.73
N ARG A 149 -0.57 -15.03 -4.82
CA ARG A 149 -1.61 -14.92 -5.84
C ARG A 149 -1.02 -14.79 -7.24
N GLN A 150 -0.01 -13.92 -7.40
CA GLN A 150 0.64 -13.68 -8.68
C GLN A 150 1.38 -14.91 -9.22
N THR A 151 1.92 -15.75 -8.34
CA THR A 151 2.63 -17.00 -8.69
C THR A 151 1.74 -18.24 -8.65
N CYS A 152 0.56 -18.16 -8.04
CA CYS A 152 -0.30 -19.29 -7.67
C CYS A 152 0.39 -20.29 -6.73
N ASP A 153 1.41 -19.84 -5.98
CA ASP A 153 2.16 -20.64 -5.02
C ASP A 153 1.96 -20.11 -3.59
N TYR A 154 1.37 -20.94 -2.75
CA TYR A 154 1.16 -20.69 -1.31
C TYR A 154 1.97 -21.65 -0.44
N ALA A 155 2.65 -22.65 -1.03
CA ALA A 155 3.35 -23.68 -0.27
C ALA A 155 4.53 -23.13 0.54
N TRP A 156 5.21 -22.08 0.02
CA TRP A 156 6.33 -21.43 0.70
C TRP A 156 5.96 -20.88 2.09
N LEU A 157 4.68 -20.57 2.33
CA LEU A 157 4.20 -20.09 3.63
C LEU A 157 4.38 -21.13 4.74
N GLU A 158 4.41 -22.41 4.40
CA GLU A 158 4.66 -23.50 5.35
C GLU A 158 6.14 -23.81 5.55
N GLU A 159 7.02 -23.23 4.72
CA GLU A 159 8.45 -23.30 4.95
C GLU A 159 8.82 -22.64 6.29
N ARG A 160 9.84 -23.19 6.93
CA ARG A 160 10.38 -22.62 8.18
C ARG A 160 11.44 -21.60 7.85
N GLY A 161 11.18 -20.34 8.24
CA GLY A 161 12.14 -19.25 8.08
C GLY A 161 13.40 -19.47 8.93
N ASP A 162 14.52 -18.94 8.47
CA ASP A 162 15.78 -18.93 9.22
C ASP A 162 15.79 -17.79 10.25
N ARG A 163 14.91 -17.89 11.22
CA ARG A 163 14.63 -16.90 12.27
C ARG A 163 15.78 -16.76 13.27
N GLY A 164 16.93 -17.21 12.99
CA GLY A 164 17.74 -17.50 14.13
C GLY A 164 19.19 -17.10 14.15
N ARG A 165 19.75 -16.57 13.09
CA ARG A 165 21.17 -16.21 13.16
C ARG A 165 21.47 -14.94 13.96
N MET A 166 20.47 -14.14 14.31
CA MET A 166 20.64 -12.90 15.06
C MET A 166 20.12 -12.90 16.50
N GLN A 167 19.51 -13.99 16.97
CA GLN A 167 19.01 -14.04 18.35
C GLN A 167 19.57 -15.25 19.10
N ILE A 168 20.33 -14.97 20.12
CA ILE A 168 20.98 -15.95 20.99
C ILE A 168 20.00 -16.34 22.10
N GLY A 169 19.54 -17.60 22.10
CA GLY A 169 18.78 -18.17 23.21
C GLY A 169 18.08 -19.49 22.88
N PRO A 170 17.94 -20.42 23.85
CA PRO A 170 17.38 -21.76 23.65
C PRO A 170 15.85 -21.80 23.42
N ALA A 171 15.16 -20.65 23.44
CA ALA A 171 13.71 -20.55 23.29
C ALA A 171 13.24 -20.40 21.84
N PHE A 172 14.15 -20.33 20.87
CA PHE A 172 13.80 -20.14 19.47
C PHE A 172 13.27 -21.43 18.85
N LYS A 173 11.95 -21.55 18.78
CA LYS A 173 11.32 -22.52 17.88
C LYS A 173 11.30 -21.91 16.48
N SER A 174 11.87 -22.62 15.52
CA SER A 174 11.64 -22.33 14.11
C SER A 174 10.14 -22.41 13.84
N VAL A 175 9.56 -21.33 13.33
CA VAL A 175 8.14 -21.24 12.95
C VAL A 175 8.03 -21.02 11.44
N SER A 176 6.90 -21.39 10.84
CA SER A 176 6.67 -21.18 9.43
C SER A 176 6.54 -19.68 9.10
N TYR A 177 6.70 -19.31 7.85
CA TYR A 177 6.45 -17.93 7.41
C TYR A 177 4.99 -17.52 7.67
N TYR A 178 4.04 -18.44 7.52
CA TYR A 178 2.65 -18.22 7.90
C TYR A 178 2.49 -17.83 9.38
N GLU A 179 3.16 -18.57 10.27
CA GLU A 179 3.15 -18.24 11.71
C GLU A 179 3.86 -16.91 12.01
N GLN A 180 4.91 -16.57 11.26
CA GLN A 180 5.60 -15.28 11.39
C GLN A 180 4.72 -14.10 11.01
N LEU A 181 3.91 -14.23 9.95
CA LEU A 181 2.92 -13.21 9.58
C LEU A 181 1.86 -13.03 10.68
N MET A 182 1.37 -14.12 11.27
CA MET A 182 0.46 -14.04 12.42
C MET A 182 1.08 -13.31 13.61
N LEU A 183 2.33 -13.61 13.93
CA LEU A 183 3.05 -12.97 15.04
C LEU A 183 3.26 -11.47 14.79
N SER A 184 3.46 -11.05 13.55
CA SER A 184 3.58 -9.63 13.21
C SER A 184 2.28 -8.86 13.47
N ILE A 185 1.14 -9.42 13.08
CA ILE A 185 -0.17 -8.84 13.38
C ILE A 185 -0.42 -8.82 14.90
N ASP A 186 -0.09 -9.92 15.59
CA ASP A 186 -0.25 -10.01 17.03
C ASP A 186 0.65 -9.02 17.79
N TYR A 187 1.78 -8.60 17.20
CA TYR A 187 2.62 -7.55 17.79
C TYR A 187 1.85 -6.22 17.87
N TRP A 188 1.21 -5.78 16.79
CA TRP A 188 0.38 -4.58 16.79
C TRP A 188 -0.68 -4.62 17.91
N MET A 189 -1.39 -5.74 18.01
CA MET A 189 -2.51 -5.89 18.94
C MET A 189 -2.10 -6.07 20.40
N ARG A 190 -0.84 -6.45 20.68
CA ARG A 190 -0.37 -6.70 22.05
C ARG A 190 0.51 -5.61 22.61
N TYR A 191 1.26 -4.95 21.73
CA TYR A 191 2.32 -4.04 22.14
C TYR A 191 2.10 -2.59 21.69
N CYS A 192 1.11 -2.37 20.80
CA CYS A 192 0.75 -1.03 20.33
C CYS A 192 -0.71 -0.66 20.63
N ASP A 193 -1.49 -1.52 21.29
CA ASP A 193 -2.86 -1.29 21.78
C ASP A 193 -2.81 -1.22 23.32
N PHE A 194 -2.57 -0.03 23.85
CA PHE A 194 -2.28 0.14 25.29
C PHE A 194 -3.53 0.12 26.15
N ASP A 195 -4.63 0.71 25.69
CA ASP A 195 -5.92 0.70 26.38
C ASP A 195 -6.71 -0.60 26.12
N ARG A 196 -6.20 -1.48 25.25
CA ARG A 196 -6.78 -2.78 24.88
C ARG A 196 -8.17 -2.68 24.31
N ASN A 197 -8.44 -1.61 23.63
CA ASN A 197 -9.71 -1.44 22.93
C ASN A 197 -9.74 -2.12 21.55
N GLY A 198 -8.62 -2.66 21.07
CA GLY A 198 -8.46 -3.32 19.76
C GLY A 198 -8.12 -2.36 18.63
N LEU A 199 -7.66 -1.15 18.94
CA LEU A 199 -7.17 -0.15 18.00
C LEU A 199 -5.75 0.24 18.40
N PRO A 200 -4.71 -0.27 17.74
CA PRO A 200 -3.34 0.12 18.07
C PRO A 200 -3.03 1.54 17.61
N VAL A 201 -2.02 2.12 18.25
CA VAL A 201 -1.54 3.48 17.99
C VAL A 201 -0.30 3.47 17.10
N TRP A 202 -0.11 4.52 16.32
CA TRP A 202 1.17 4.82 15.70
C TRP A 202 2.22 5.20 16.76
N ASN A 203 3.49 4.82 16.53
CA ASN A 203 4.58 5.35 17.33
C ASN A 203 4.71 6.88 17.17
N SER A 204 4.50 7.34 15.93
CA SER A 204 4.66 8.74 15.51
C SER A 204 4.13 8.96 14.10
N SER A 205 4.09 10.21 13.66
CA SER A 205 3.81 10.55 12.26
C SER A 205 4.82 9.92 11.29
N ASP A 206 6.11 9.94 11.61
CA ASP A 206 7.14 9.24 10.83
C ASP A 206 6.85 7.73 10.71
N HIS A 207 6.41 7.08 11.78
CA HIS A 207 6.02 5.68 11.72
C HIS A 207 4.77 5.43 10.86
N SER A 208 3.83 6.39 10.80
CA SER A 208 2.65 6.25 9.95
C SER A 208 3.00 6.22 8.45
N GLY A 209 4.15 6.76 8.07
CA GLY A 209 4.60 6.97 6.69
C GLY A 209 4.16 8.31 6.12
N MET A 210 3.33 9.07 6.84
CA MET A 210 3.00 10.46 6.53
C MET A 210 3.81 11.37 7.48
N ASP A 211 5.13 11.38 7.29
CA ASP A 211 6.17 11.68 8.26
C ASP A 211 6.00 12.99 9.02
N ASN A 212 5.53 14.05 8.38
CA ASN A 212 5.39 15.37 9.02
C ASN A 212 3.94 15.73 9.41
N GLN A 213 3.03 14.76 9.44
CA GLN A 213 1.65 14.95 9.94
C GLN A 213 1.57 14.85 11.47
N ILE A 214 2.37 15.66 12.17
CA ILE A 214 2.51 15.62 13.63
C ILE A 214 1.20 15.91 14.34
N SER A 215 0.40 16.85 13.81
CA SER A 215 -0.91 17.22 14.37
C SER A 215 -1.92 16.07 14.36
N ARG A 216 -1.72 15.08 13.49
CA ARG A 216 -2.56 13.87 13.36
C ARG A 216 -2.01 12.67 14.12
N ALA A 217 -0.74 12.35 13.94
CA ALA A 217 -0.17 11.07 14.37
C ALA A 217 0.98 11.18 15.39
N GLY A 218 1.24 12.40 15.88
CA GLY A 218 2.16 12.65 16.99
C GLY A 218 3.63 12.71 16.60
N ARG A 219 4.45 12.94 17.61
CA ARG A 219 5.91 12.99 17.51
C ARG A 219 6.52 11.63 17.78
N LEU A 220 7.81 11.50 17.48
CA LEU A 220 8.57 10.28 17.72
C LEU A 220 8.38 9.78 19.17
N ASP A 221 8.08 8.49 19.31
CA ASP A 221 7.85 7.79 20.58
C ASP A 221 6.68 8.33 21.43
N GLU A 222 5.73 9.05 20.83
CA GLU A 222 4.55 9.55 21.53
C GLU A 222 3.53 8.45 21.79
N PHE A 223 3.33 7.51 20.87
CA PHE A 223 2.42 6.36 21.00
C PHE A 223 1.03 6.75 21.52
N ARG A 224 0.38 7.70 20.89
CA ARG A 224 -0.84 8.30 21.42
C ARG A 224 -2.04 8.20 20.50
N TYR A 225 -1.82 8.17 19.19
CA TYR A 225 -2.90 8.36 18.24
C TYR A 225 -3.25 7.06 17.53
N GLU A 226 -4.48 6.61 17.71
CA GLU A 226 -5.08 5.52 16.94
C GLU A 226 -5.34 6.04 15.53
N GLY A 227 -4.62 5.49 14.54
CA GLY A 227 -4.76 5.90 13.15
C GLY A 227 -5.89 5.15 12.46
N VAL A 228 -6.78 5.87 11.79
CA VAL A 228 -7.80 5.25 10.94
C VAL A 228 -7.17 4.44 9.81
N ASP A 229 -6.07 4.92 9.24
CA ASP A 229 -5.25 4.23 8.26
C ASP A 229 -4.61 2.96 8.83
N LEU A 230 -4.03 3.04 10.04
CA LEU A 230 -3.46 1.86 10.73
C LEU A 230 -4.49 0.75 10.91
N ALA A 231 -5.67 1.11 11.42
CA ALA A 231 -6.76 0.16 11.62
C ALA A 231 -7.21 -0.49 10.28
N CYS A 232 -7.29 0.30 9.19
CA CYS A 232 -7.60 -0.20 7.86
C CYS A 232 -6.49 -1.11 7.30
N TYR A 233 -5.23 -0.79 7.52
CA TYR A 233 -4.12 -1.65 7.10
C TYR A 233 -4.15 -2.99 7.85
N ILE A 234 -4.41 -2.99 9.16
CA ILE A 234 -4.58 -4.23 9.95
C ILE A 234 -5.81 -5.02 9.48
N TYR A 235 -6.92 -4.35 9.16
CA TYR A 235 -8.06 -5.02 8.57
C TYR A 235 -7.68 -5.78 7.29
N ARG A 236 -6.93 -5.15 6.40
CA ARG A 236 -6.46 -5.78 5.16
C ARG A 236 -5.45 -6.91 5.41
N GLU A 237 -4.57 -6.78 6.40
CA GLU A 237 -3.71 -7.89 6.86
C GLU A 237 -4.53 -9.11 7.29
N LEU A 238 -5.59 -8.89 8.09
CA LEU A 238 -6.48 -9.97 8.51
C LEU A 238 -7.20 -10.63 7.33
N ARG A 239 -7.60 -9.85 6.33
CA ARG A 239 -8.21 -10.37 5.09
C ARG A 239 -7.21 -11.17 4.25
N ALA A 240 -5.97 -10.71 4.14
CA ALA A 240 -4.90 -11.44 3.45
C ALA A 240 -4.61 -12.77 4.16
N MET A 241 -4.53 -12.79 5.49
CA MET A 241 -4.35 -14.01 6.27
C MET A 241 -5.54 -14.96 6.14
N GLU A 242 -6.77 -14.47 6.08
CA GLU A 242 -7.97 -15.29 5.81
C GLU A 242 -7.84 -16.04 4.48
N LEU A 243 -7.50 -15.31 3.40
CA LEU A 243 -7.33 -15.89 2.07
C LEU A 243 -6.21 -16.93 2.01
N MET A 244 -5.05 -16.60 2.60
CA MET A 244 -3.93 -17.55 2.68
C MET A 244 -4.28 -18.79 3.50
N ALA A 245 -5.01 -18.63 4.61
CA ALA A 245 -5.48 -19.76 5.42
C ALA A 245 -6.44 -20.68 4.63
N GLU A 246 -7.36 -20.09 3.85
CA GLU A 246 -8.25 -20.86 2.96
C GLU A 246 -7.44 -21.65 1.92
N LYS A 247 -6.44 -21.04 1.29
CA LYS A 247 -5.56 -21.69 0.30
C LYS A 247 -4.73 -22.83 0.88
N LEU A 248 -4.33 -22.70 2.16
CA LEU A 248 -3.59 -23.74 2.90
C LEU A 248 -4.49 -24.78 3.58
N GLY A 249 -5.81 -24.69 3.44
CA GLY A 249 -6.75 -25.62 4.08
C GLY A 249 -6.89 -25.44 5.61
N LYS A 250 -6.47 -24.30 6.16
CA LYS A 250 -6.51 -23.97 7.59
C LYS A 250 -7.85 -23.32 7.96
N ALA A 251 -8.93 -24.09 7.90
CA ALA A 251 -10.30 -23.59 8.02
C ALA A 251 -10.60 -22.82 9.32
N GLU A 252 -10.07 -23.27 10.46
CA GLU A 252 -10.29 -22.60 11.75
C GLU A 252 -9.54 -21.26 11.80
N ASP A 253 -8.35 -21.16 11.23
CA ASP A 253 -7.62 -19.91 11.11
C ASP A 253 -8.36 -18.94 10.19
N ALA A 254 -8.81 -19.39 9.02
CA ALA A 254 -9.60 -18.58 8.10
C ALA A 254 -10.85 -18.00 8.77
N LYS A 255 -11.58 -18.83 9.52
CA LYS A 255 -12.75 -18.38 10.29
C LYS A 255 -12.36 -17.35 11.35
N ARG A 256 -11.26 -17.57 12.07
CA ARG A 256 -10.77 -16.65 13.11
C ARG A 256 -10.40 -15.29 12.51
N PHE A 257 -9.67 -15.27 11.39
CA PHE A 257 -9.30 -14.01 10.72
C PHE A 257 -10.52 -13.28 10.17
N ARG A 258 -11.46 -13.97 9.57
CA ARG A 258 -12.73 -13.40 9.10
C ARG A 258 -13.50 -12.72 10.22
N VAL A 259 -13.63 -13.35 11.37
CA VAL A 259 -14.31 -12.77 12.52
C VAL A 259 -13.57 -11.54 13.05
N ARG A 260 -12.24 -11.61 13.20
CA ARG A 260 -11.42 -10.47 13.64
C ARG A 260 -11.56 -9.30 12.67
N ALA A 261 -11.49 -9.55 11.37
CA ALA A 261 -11.65 -8.52 10.34
C ALA A 261 -13.04 -7.85 10.40
N ALA A 262 -14.11 -8.64 10.55
CA ALA A 262 -15.47 -8.11 10.65
C ALA A 262 -15.65 -7.21 11.89
N LEU A 263 -15.14 -7.63 13.03
CA LEU A 263 -15.19 -6.83 14.28
C LEU A 263 -14.37 -5.54 14.15
N LEU A 264 -13.23 -5.60 13.50
CA LEU A 264 -12.41 -4.40 13.28
C LEU A 264 -13.07 -3.43 12.31
N ALA A 265 -13.68 -3.91 11.23
CA ALA A 265 -14.44 -3.07 10.28
C ALA A 265 -15.61 -2.33 10.95
N ASP A 266 -16.35 -3.04 11.81
CA ASP A 266 -17.43 -2.42 12.60
C ASP A 266 -16.89 -1.34 13.55
N LYS A 267 -15.78 -1.65 14.23
CA LYS A 267 -15.10 -0.71 15.12
C LYS A 267 -14.60 0.53 14.38
N ILE A 268 -13.95 0.39 13.22
CA ILE A 268 -13.48 1.51 12.40
C ILE A 268 -14.65 2.44 12.08
N ASN A 269 -15.77 1.87 11.65
CA ASN A 269 -16.97 2.65 11.32
C ASN A 269 -17.65 3.30 12.51
N THR A 270 -17.44 2.78 13.71
CA THR A 270 -18.09 3.31 14.93
C THR A 270 -17.22 4.36 15.62
N VAL A 271 -15.90 4.15 15.63
CA VAL A 271 -14.97 4.97 16.44
C VAL A 271 -14.44 6.17 15.66
N PHE A 272 -14.07 5.99 14.40
CA PHE A 272 -13.39 7.03 13.63
C PHE A 272 -14.32 7.93 12.81
N TRP A 273 -15.57 7.49 12.58
CA TRP A 273 -16.51 8.28 11.79
C TRP A 273 -17.15 9.41 12.59
N ASP A 274 -17.01 10.62 12.10
CA ASP A 274 -17.75 11.78 12.57
C ASP A 274 -18.99 12.01 11.70
N GLU A 275 -20.18 11.91 12.31
CA GLU A 275 -21.44 12.01 11.56
C GLU A 275 -21.77 13.47 11.18
N GLU A 276 -21.27 14.44 11.95
CA GLU A 276 -21.51 15.86 11.65
C GLU A 276 -20.68 16.28 10.43
N ASP A 277 -19.37 16.04 10.49
CA ASP A 277 -18.46 16.42 9.41
C ASP A 277 -18.56 15.48 8.20
N GLY A 278 -19.03 14.24 8.36
CA GLY A 278 -19.04 13.24 7.26
C GLY A 278 -17.66 12.74 6.90
N PHE A 279 -16.76 12.64 7.86
CA PHE A 279 -15.36 12.30 7.64
C PHE A 279 -14.85 11.29 8.67
N TYR A 280 -13.77 10.55 8.35
CA TYR A 280 -13.07 9.69 9.29
C TYR A 280 -11.86 10.41 9.86
N TYR A 281 -11.82 10.55 11.18
CA TYR A 281 -10.72 11.14 11.92
C TYR A 281 -9.96 10.10 12.73
N ASP A 282 -8.68 10.33 12.97
CA ASP A 282 -7.93 9.59 13.98
C ASP A 282 -8.49 9.90 15.38
N ARG A 283 -8.12 9.09 16.37
CA ARG A 283 -8.58 9.23 17.74
C ARG A 283 -7.38 9.37 18.68
N ASP A 284 -7.49 10.23 19.65
CA ASP A 284 -6.56 10.32 20.77
C ASP A 284 -6.91 9.24 21.81
N GLU A 285 -6.03 8.24 21.99
CA GLU A 285 -6.23 7.14 22.92
C GLU A 285 -6.45 7.61 24.37
N HIS A 286 -5.75 8.70 24.79
CA HIS A 286 -5.81 9.19 26.14
C HIS A 286 -7.13 9.91 26.49
N THR A 287 -7.70 10.64 25.56
CA THR A 287 -8.94 11.40 25.77
C THR A 287 -10.18 10.73 25.22
N GLY A 288 -9.99 9.83 24.25
CA GLY A 288 -11.08 9.22 23.51
C GLY A 288 -11.73 10.13 22.46
N GLU A 289 -11.20 11.33 22.26
CA GLU A 289 -11.75 12.33 21.36
C GLU A 289 -11.17 12.20 19.94
N PRO A 290 -11.94 12.60 18.92
CA PRO A 290 -11.42 12.64 17.55
C PRO A 290 -10.32 13.69 17.39
N VAL A 291 -9.27 13.33 16.68
CA VAL A 291 -8.22 14.26 16.24
C VAL A 291 -8.70 14.94 14.97
N ARG A 292 -9.30 16.11 15.09
CA ARG A 292 -9.96 16.83 13.99
C ARG A 292 -8.93 17.46 13.03
N VAL A 293 -8.23 16.60 12.30
CA VAL A 293 -7.31 16.96 11.22
C VAL A 293 -7.76 16.20 9.97
N LYS A 294 -8.24 16.91 8.96
CA LYS A 294 -8.66 16.34 7.69
C LYS A 294 -7.41 15.92 6.87
N SER A 295 -7.07 14.66 6.96
CA SER A 295 -5.96 14.03 6.25
C SER A 295 -6.48 13.02 5.22
N ALA A 296 -5.69 12.78 4.17
CA ALA A 296 -5.96 11.71 3.20
C ALA A 296 -6.07 10.32 3.84
N ALA A 297 -5.57 10.14 5.07
CA ALA A 297 -5.80 8.93 5.87
C ALA A 297 -7.30 8.61 6.05
N GLY A 298 -8.17 9.64 6.12
CA GLY A 298 -9.62 9.49 6.22
C GLY A 298 -10.29 8.86 5.00
N PHE A 299 -9.60 8.74 3.86
CA PHE A 299 -10.10 8.03 2.67
C PHE A 299 -9.65 6.56 2.59
N ILE A 300 -8.71 6.13 3.42
CA ILE A 300 -8.21 4.74 3.40
C ILE A 300 -9.31 3.70 3.69
N PRO A 301 -10.35 4.00 4.50
CA PRO A 301 -11.50 3.10 4.63
C PRO A 301 -12.21 2.75 3.32
N LEU A 302 -12.20 3.65 2.31
CA LEU A 302 -12.70 3.34 0.96
C LEU A 302 -11.89 2.22 0.31
N TRP A 303 -10.56 2.31 0.37
CA TRP A 303 -9.67 1.27 -0.15
C TRP A 303 -9.76 -0.05 0.62
N ALA A 304 -10.05 0.03 1.91
CA ALA A 304 -10.33 -1.16 2.71
C ALA A 304 -11.68 -1.82 2.37
N GLY A 305 -12.58 -1.12 1.66
CA GLY A 305 -13.89 -1.64 1.24
C GLY A 305 -14.89 -1.80 2.38
N ILE A 306 -14.76 -1.00 3.45
CA ILE A 306 -15.55 -1.15 4.68
C ILE A 306 -16.54 -0.02 4.96
N VAL A 307 -16.54 1.00 4.12
CA VAL A 307 -17.37 2.21 4.31
C VAL A 307 -18.84 1.92 3.95
N PRO A 308 -19.83 2.25 4.81
CA PRO A 308 -21.22 2.19 4.40
C PRO A 308 -21.51 3.11 3.19
N PRO A 309 -22.34 2.71 2.22
CA PRO A 309 -22.52 3.45 0.96
C PRO A 309 -22.88 4.94 1.13
N ARG A 310 -23.72 5.30 2.11
CA ARG A 310 -24.05 6.70 2.38
C ARG A 310 -22.86 7.52 2.88
N ARG A 311 -21.99 6.90 3.67
CA ARG A 311 -20.75 7.53 4.16
C ARG A 311 -19.72 7.67 3.04
N ALA A 312 -19.64 6.67 2.15
CA ALA A 312 -18.81 6.76 0.96
C ALA A 312 -19.25 7.92 0.05
N GLU A 313 -20.56 8.13 -0.10
CA GLU A 313 -21.09 9.26 -0.86
C GLU A 313 -20.67 10.61 -0.24
N ARG A 314 -20.77 10.75 1.09
CA ARG A 314 -20.33 11.97 1.80
C ARG A 314 -18.83 12.19 1.64
N LEU A 315 -18.01 11.16 1.89
CA LEU A 315 -16.55 11.26 1.72
C LEU A 315 -16.15 11.72 0.33
N VAL A 316 -16.78 11.16 -0.70
CA VAL A 316 -16.40 11.48 -2.09
C VAL A 316 -16.91 12.86 -2.51
N ARG A 317 -18.19 13.19 -2.21
CA ARG A 317 -18.81 14.41 -2.72
C ARG A 317 -18.56 15.65 -1.87
N GLU A 318 -18.51 15.47 -0.54
CA GLU A 318 -18.37 16.60 0.38
C GLU A 318 -16.90 16.96 0.64
N HIS A 319 -15.96 15.99 0.42
CA HIS A 319 -14.56 16.18 0.75
C HIS A 319 -13.60 15.88 -0.40
N LEU A 320 -13.57 14.62 -0.89
CA LEU A 320 -12.54 14.21 -1.86
C LEU A 320 -12.56 15.09 -3.13
N THR A 321 -13.74 15.34 -3.68
CA THR A 321 -13.88 16.11 -4.93
C THR A 321 -14.06 17.61 -4.71
N ASP A 322 -13.96 18.08 -3.46
CA ASP A 322 -14.01 19.50 -3.13
C ASP A 322 -12.67 20.19 -3.46
N PRO A 323 -12.65 21.17 -4.38
CA PRO A 323 -11.44 21.91 -4.73
C PRO A 323 -10.93 22.80 -3.59
N ASP A 324 -11.77 23.13 -2.62
CA ASP A 324 -11.38 23.87 -1.43
C ASP A 324 -10.83 22.98 -0.29
N GLU A 325 -10.92 21.64 -0.45
CA GLU A 325 -10.34 20.68 0.49
C GLU A 325 -9.23 19.85 -0.17
N PHE A 326 -9.57 18.73 -0.85
CA PHE A 326 -8.57 17.73 -1.28
C PHE A 326 -8.32 17.72 -2.80
N TRP A 327 -9.27 18.27 -3.62
CA TRP A 327 -9.17 18.20 -5.08
C TRP A 327 -8.40 19.39 -5.65
N THR A 328 -7.09 19.39 -5.43
CA THR A 328 -6.16 20.39 -6.00
C THR A 328 -6.06 20.27 -7.52
N GLU A 329 -5.28 21.13 -8.17
CA GLU A 329 -5.02 21.00 -9.62
C GLU A 329 -4.48 19.62 -9.98
N PHE A 330 -3.57 19.07 -9.14
CA PHE A 330 -3.08 17.71 -9.22
C PHE A 330 -3.42 16.97 -7.91
N PRO A 331 -4.68 16.43 -7.78
CA PRO A 331 -5.12 15.77 -6.55
C PRO A 331 -4.36 14.46 -6.29
N VAL A 332 -4.41 13.89 -5.11
CA VAL A 332 -5.15 14.30 -3.91
C VAL A 332 -4.18 14.95 -2.95
N ALA A 333 -4.57 16.08 -2.36
CA ALA A 333 -3.78 16.68 -1.28
C ALA A 333 -3.77 15.77 -0.04
N CYS A 334 -2.64 15.66 0.65
CA CYS A 334 -2.56 14.81 1.84
C CYS A 334 -3.16 15.44 3.11
N TYR A 335 -3.31 16.77 3.18
CA TYR A 335 -4.19 17.50 4.09
C TYR A 335 -5.21 18.30 3.28
N ALA A 336 -6.39 18.51 3.84
CA ALA A 336 -7.33 19.44 3.27
C ALA A 336 -6.74 20.87 3.28
N LYS A 337 -7.04 21.64 2.24
CA LYS A 337 -6.56 23.04 2.11
C LYS A 337 -7.04 23.94 3.25
N THR A 338 -8.11 23.53 3.93
CA THR A 338 -8.66 24.20 5.11
C THR A 338 -7.88 23.96 6.39
N GLU A 339 -6.95 23.00 6.42
CA GLU A 339 -6.16 22.72 7.60
C GLU A 339 -5.11 23.81 7.84
N PRO A 340 -4.91 24.24 9.10
CA PRO A 340 -3.92 25.27 9.43
C PRO A 340 -2.49 24.90 9.03
N ASP A 341 -2.18 23.61 9.04
CA ASP A 341 -0.87 23.06 8.71
C ASP A 341 -0.71 22.74 7.22
N TYR A 342 -1.74 23.00 6.38
CA TYR A 342 -1.64 22.78 4.94
C TYR A 342 -0.49 23.58 4.33
N VAL A 343 0.38 22.92 3.60
CA VAL A 343 1.51 23.56 2.92
C VAL A 343 1.96 22.74 1.71
N GLN A 344 2.20 23.42 0.60
CA GLN A 344 2.80 22.85 -0.61
C GLN A 344 4.32 23.01 -0.61
N GLY A 345 4.96 22.41 -1.59
CA GLY A 345 6.40 22.51 -1.80
C GLY A 345 7.23 21.59 -0.91
N ASP A 346 8.54 21.78 -0.97
CA ASP A 346 9.52 21.02 -0.20
C ASP A 346 9.74 21.66 1.18
N ILE A 347 9.74 20.86 2.21
CA ILE A 347 9.97 21.32 3.58
C ILE A 347 11.35 20.84 4.02
N ARG A 348 12.33 21.73 3.96
CA ARG A 348 13.75 21.43 4.15
C ARG A 348 14.08 20.66 5.43
N ASP A 349 13.35 20.89 6.50
CA ASP A 349 13.64 20.28 7.82
C ASP A 349 13.16 18.83 7.94
N TRP A 350 12.36 18.32 6.98
CA TRP A 350 11.76 16.99 7.01
C TRP A 350 12.14 16.09 5.85
N GLY A 351 12.77 16.64 4.80
CA GLY A 351 13.12 15.89 3.60
C GLY A 351 11.94 15.48 2.71
N CYS A 352 10.72 15.48 3.25
CA CYS A 352 9.47 15.19 2.53
C CYS A 352 8.31 16.00 3.10
N ASN A 353 7.21 16.12 2.35
CA ASN A 353 6.05 16.88 2.78
C ASN A 353 4.74 16.08 2.56
N TRP A 354 4.06 15.72 3.64
CA TRP A 354 2.78 15.04 3.66
C TRP A 354 1.60 15.95 4.12
N ARG A 355 1.81 17.27 4.18
CA ARG A 355 0.82 18.22 4.67
C ARG A 355 0.05 18.96 3.58
N GLY A 356 0.21 18.62 2.32
CA GLY A 356 -0.52 19.28 1.23
C GLY A 356 -0.18 18.69 -0.13
N THR A 357 1.00 18.13 -0.26
CA THR A 357 1.51 17.57 -1.52
C THR A 357 0.80 16.30 -1.94
N THR A 358 0.92 15.95 -3.21
CA THR A 358 0.33 14.76 -3.82
C THR A 358 1.29 13.59 -3.79
N TRP A 359 0.81 12.44 -3.28
CA TRP A 359 1.57 11.20 -3.17
C TRP A 359 0.87 10.08 -3.94
N ILE A 360 1.60 9.45 -4.82
CA ILE A 360 1.02 8.44 -5.73
C ILE A 360 0.45 7.20 -5.02
N PRO A 361 1.02 6.69 -3.90
CA PRO A 361 0.41 5.57 -3.17
C PRO A 361 -0.97 5.91 -2.61
N ILE A 362 -1.18 7.15 -2.17
CA ILE A 362 -2.48 7.65 -1.71
C ILE A 362 -3.47 7.68 -2.89
N ASN A 363 -3.07 8.27 -4.03
CA ASN A 363 -3.89 8.30 -5.23
C ASN A 363 -4.27 6.89 -5.70
N TYR A 364 -3.32 5.95 -5.66
CA TYR A 364 -3.56 4.57 -6.04
C TYR A 364 -4.61 3.90 -5.14
N MET A 365 -4.46 4.01 -3.82
CA MET A 365 -5.41 3.46 -2.87
C MET A 365 -6.81 4.09 -3.03
N ILE A 366 -6.88 5.42 -3.16
CA ILE A 366 -8.15 6.14 -3.35
C ILE A 366 -8.81 5.74 -4.68
N MET A 367 -8.06 5.64 -5.77
CA MET A 367 -8.59 5.23 -7.07
C MET A 367 -9.28 3.85 -6.99
N HIS A 368 -8.63 2.87 -6.37
CA HIS A 368 -9.22 1.54 -6.17
C HIS A 368 -10.45 1.58 -5.25
N GLY A 369 -10.41 2.40 -4.20
CA GLY A 369 -11.57 2.65 -3.36
C GLY A 369 -12.74 3.22 -4.18
N LEU A 370 -12.50 4.24 -4.99
CA LEU A 370 -13.52 4.84 -5.85
C LEU A 370 -14.15 3.82 -6.82
N LEU A 371 -13.33 2.97 -7.43
CA LEU A 371 -13.81 1.91 -8.34
C LEU A 371 -14.70 0.90 -7.59
N ASP A 372 -14.32 0.48 -6.40
CA ASP A 372 -15.07 -0.47 -5.58
C ASP A 372 -16.44 0.08 -5.16
N TYR A 373 -16.56 1.40 -5.01
CA TYR A 373 -17.81 2.10 -4.67
C TYR A 373 -18.58 2.65 -5.87
N GLY A 374 -18.13 2.38 -7.11
CA GLY A 374 -18.83 2.76 -8.32
C GLY A 374 -18.61 4.20 -8.79
N TYR A 375 -17.65 4.93 -8.23
CA TYR A 375 -17.26 6.28 -8.65
C TYR A 375 -16.24 6.26 -9.80
N ALA A 376 -16.56 5.50 -10.85
CA ALA A 376 -15.63 5.24 -11.97
C ALA A 376 -15.17 6.52 -12.69
N ASP A 377 -16.04 7.54 -12.81
CA ASP A 377 -15.68 8.79 -13.46
C ASP A 377 -14.67 9.60 -12.65
N VAL A 378 -14.83 9.65 -11.32
CA VAL A 378 -13.86 10.30 -10.40
C VAL A 378 -12.55 9.53 -10.41
N ALA A 379 -12.59 8.20 -10.38
CA ALA A 379 -11.41 7.35 -10.46
C ALA A 379 -10.64 7.58 -11.78
N ARG A 380 -11.35 7.69 -12.90
CA ARG A 380 -10.77 7.98 -14.23
C ARG A 380 -10.09 9.34 -14.26
N GLU A 381 -10.74 10.35 -13.71
CA GLU A 381 -10.15 11.68 -13.63
C GLU A 381 -8.90 11.70 -12.75
N LEU A 382 -8.95 11.04 -11.58
CA LEU A 382 -7.80 10.90 -10.71
C LEU A 382 -6.63 10.18 -11.42
N ALA A 383 -6.89 9.05 -12.07
CA ALA A 383 -5.88 8.31 -12.83
C ALA A 383 -5.27 9.17 -13.95
N ARG A 384 -6.10 9.93 -14.68
CA ARG A 384 -5.65 10.83 -15.75
C ARG A 384 -4.75 11.94 -15.20
N LYS A 385 -5.20 12.65 -14.17
CA LYS A 385 -4.41 13.72 -13.54
C LYS A 385 -3.10 13.19 -12.95
N THR A 386 -3.12 11.99 -12.38
CA THR A 386 -1.93 11.35 -11.81
C THR A 386 -0.90 10.99 -12.89
N VAL A 387 -1.31 10.37 -13.99
CA VAL A 387 -0.37 10.05 -15.07
C VAL A 387 0.12 11.31 -15.79
N ASP A 388 -0.73 12.33 -15.96
CA ASP A 388 -0.34 13.62 -16.52
C ASP A 388 0.72 14.31 -15.64
N LEU A 389 0.55 14.27 -14.33
CA LEU A 389 1.49 14.82 -13.36
C LEU A 389 2.87 14.12 -13.48
N VAL A 390 2.89 12.79 -13.43
CA VAL A 390 4.14 12.03 -13.40
C VAL A 390 4.82 12.02 -14.77
N TYR A 391 4.08 11.76 -15.84
CA TYR A 391 4.63 11.56 -17.18
C TYR A 391 4.76 12.87 -17.97
N LYS A 392 3.66 13.60 -18.19
CA LYS A 392 3.68 14.77 -19.08
C LYS A 392 4.39 15.95 -18.45
N ARG A 393 4.14 16.22 -17.18
CA ARG A 393 4.67 17.41 -16.53
C ARG A 393 6.11 17.23 -16.06
N ASN A 394 6.43 16.10 -15.44
CA ASN A 394 7.75 15.89 -14.85
C ASN A 394 8.68 15.05 -15.72
N GLY A 395 8.15 14.13 -16.53
CA GLY A 395 8.94 13.27 -17.41
C GLY A 395 9.85 12.25 -16.69
N VAL A 396 10.04 12.42 -15.38
CA VAL A 396 10.83 11.56 -14.49
C VAL A 396 10.04 11.36 -13.21
N THR A 397 10.03 10.14 -12.70
CA THR A 397 9.39 9.82 -11.42
C THR A 397 10.07 10.56 -10.27
N ARG A 398 9.26 11.14 -9.39
CA ARG A 398 9.68 11.83 -8.17
C ARG A 398 9.04 11.16 -6.97
N GLU A 399 9.54 11.43 -5.80
CA GLU A 399 9.02 10.85 -4.56
C GLU A 399 7.60 11.33 -4.28
N PHE A 400 7.38 12.64 -4.41
CA PHE A 400 6.08 13.30 -4.29
C PHE A 400 6.01 14.54 -5.19
N TYR A 401 4.85 15.19 -5.19
CA TYR A 401 4.58 16.29 -6.12
C TYR A 401 3.83 17.42 -5.42
N ASP A 402 4.11 18.65 -5.83
CA ASP A 402 3.29 19.80 -5.44
C ASP A 402 1.92 19.70 -6.09
N GLY A 403 0.86 19.68 -5.30
CA GLY A 403 -0.50 19.46 -5.76
C GLY A 403 -1.11 20.65 -6.52
N GLU A 404 -0.55 21.85 -6.37
CA GLU A 404 -1.01 23.07 -7.05
C GLU A 404 -0.21 23.33 -8.33
N SER A 405 1.13 23.35 -8.23
CA SER A 405 2.00 23.63 -9.37
C SER A 405 2.32 22.41 -10.22
N GLY A 406 2.19 21.21 -9.67
CA GLY A 406 2.61 19.95 -10.28
C GLY A 406 4.12 19.78 -10.36
N GLU A 407 4.92 20.55 -9.60
CA GLU A 407 6.35 20.35 -9.51
C GLU A 407 6.70 19.04 -8.81
N GLY A 408 7.62 18.29 -9.38
CA GLY A 408 8.10 17.05 -8.77
C GLY A 408 9.13 17.32 -7.67
N LEU A 409 8.90 16.81 -6.49
CA LEU A 409 9.63 17.07 -5.25
C LEU A 409 10.30 15.80 -4.69
N GLY A 410 11.11 15.95 -3.65
CA GLY A 410 11.84 14.86 -3.02
C GLY A 410 12.84 14.19 -3.96
N LEU A 411 13.05 12.91 -3.78
CA LEU A 411 14.02 12.13 -4.54
C LEU A 411 13.67 12.04 -6.03
N LYS A 412 14.69 12.18 -6.86
CA LYS A 412 14.58 12.08 -8.32
C LYS A 412 14.86 10.65 -8.76
N ARG A 413 14.06 10.17 -9.75
CA ARG A 413 14.03 8.78 -10.21
C ARG A 413 13.60 7.82 -9.10
N PHE A 414 12.53 8.21 -8.46
CA PHE A 414 11.90 7.40 -7.42
C PHE A 414 10.93 6.41 -8.06
N TRP A 415 11.23 5.13 -7.99
CA TRP A 415 10.38 4.09 -8.58
C TRP A 415 9.31 3.60 -7.64
N GLY A 416 9.57 3.50 -6.37
CA GLY A 416 8.78 2.85 -5.34
C GLY A 416 7.29 2.82 -5.63
N TRP A 417 6.63 3.91 -5.42
CA TRP A 417 5.20 4.04 -5.74
C TRP A 417 4.90 4.86 -6.99
N SER A 418 5.79 5.79 -7.40
CA SER A 418 5.46 6.75 -8.46
C SER A 418 5.28 6.11 -9.84
N VAL A 419 5.84 4.93 -10.05
CA VAL A 419 5.64 4.14 -11.28
C VAL A 419 4.22 3.59 -11.41
N LEU A 420 3.45 3.51 -10.31
CA LEU A 420 2.04 3.11 -10.35
C LEU A 420 1.20 4.03 -11.24
N ALA A 421 1.59 5.31 -11.34
CA ALA A 421 0.93 6.25 -12.25
C ALA A 421 0.85 5.74 -13.70
N TYR A 422 1.80 4.91 -14.14
CA TYR A 422 1.81 4.35 -15.50
C TYR A 422 0.79 3.23 -15.72
N VAL A 423 0.36 2.54 -14.68
CA VAL A 423 -0.60 1.44 -14.75
C VAL A 423 -2.00 1.82 -14.29
N MET A 424 -2.15 2.89 -13.50
CA MET A 424 -3.45 3.37 -13.01
C MET A 424 -4.51 3.54 -14.12
N PRO A 425 -4.22 4.14 -15.29
CA PRO A 425 -5.20 4.22 -16.37
C PRO A 425 -5.68 2.84 -16.85
N PHE A 426 -4.77 1.88 -16.97
CA PHE A 426 -5.11 0.52 -17.39
C PHE A 426 -6.00 -0.18 -16.35
N GLU A 427 -5.64 -0.09 -15.08
CA GLU A 427 -6.43 -0.66 -13.98
C GLU A 427 -7.82 -0.03 -13.89
N CYS A 428 -7.89 1.30 -14.02
CA CYS A 428 -9.15 2.04 -14.02
C CYS A 428 -10.11 1.61 -15.14
N GLU A 429 -9.61 1.46 -16.36
CA GLU A 429 -10.46 1.12 -17.52
C GLU A 429 -10.80 -0.38 -17.60
N THR A 430 -9.96 -1.24 -17.07
CA THR A 430 -10.16 -2.69 -17.13
C THR A 430 -10.75 -3.27 -15.85
N GLY A 431 -10.68 -2.54 -14.74
CA GLY A 431 -11.00 -3.07 -13.40
C GLY A 431 -9.97 -4.10 -12.92
N TYR A 432 -8.81 -4.20 -13.57
CA TYR A 432 -7.74 -5.07 -13.09
C TYR A 432 -7.16 -4.50 -11.79
N ASP A 433 -7.07 -5.34 -10.79
CA ASP A 433 -6.44 -5.02 -9.51
C ASP A 433 -5.50 -6.19 -9.14
N PRO A 434 -4.17 -5.99 -9.18
CA PRO A 434 -3.22 -7.05 -8.88
C PRO A 434 -3.33 -7.58 -7.45
N SER A 435 -3.92 -6.81 -6.54
CA SER A 435 -4.19 -7.26 -5.17
C SER A 435 -5.44 -8.14 -5.02
N LYS A 436 -6.26 -8.26 -6.07
CA LYS A 436 -7.51 -9.04 -6.06
C LYS A 436 -7.51 -10.17 -7.10
N LEU A 437 -6.79 -10.01 -8.18
CA LEU A 437 -6.78 -10.94 -9.32
C LEU A 437 -5.43 -11.65 -9.46
N ASP A 438 -5.45 -12.88 -9.94
CA ASP A 438 -4.22 -13.59 -10.21
C ASP A 438 -3.46 -13.00 -11.43
N GLY A 439 -2.15 -13.22 -11.47
CA GLY A 439 -1.28 -12.65 -12.50
C GLY A 439 -1.41 -13.26 -13.89
N SER A 440 -2.27 -14.28 -14.06
CA SER A 440 -2.36 -15.01 -15.34
C SER A 440 -2.81 -14.12 -16.50
N ALA A 441 -3.66 -13.13 -16.21
CA ALA A 441 -4.21 -12.21 -17.20
C ALA A 441 -3.19 -11.16 -17.70
N VAL A 442 -2.23 -10.74 -16.88
CA VAL A 442 -1.31 -9.63 -17.19
C VAL A 442 0.17 -10.01 -17.17
N ARG A 443 0.53 -11.19 -16.63
CA ARG A 443 1.93 -11.67 -16.63
C ARG A 443 2.63 -11.57 -17.99
N PRO A 444 1.94 -11.76 -19.14
CA PRO A 444 2.54 -11.55 -20.44
C PRO A 444 2.78 -10.08 -20.82
N LEU A 445 2.23 -9.12 -20.06
CA LEU A 445 2.19 -7.71 -20.48
C LEU A 445 3.59 -7.14 -20.74
N GLY A 446 4.51 -7.35 -19.81
CA GLY A 446 5.89 -6.90 -20.00
C GLY A 446 6.56 -7.51 -21.20
N ARG A 447 6.40 -8.83 -21.42
CA ARG A 447 6.95 -9.54 -22.58
C ARG A 447 6.30 -9.12 -23.89
N GLU A 448 4.99 -8.95 -23.94
CA GLU A 448 4.25 -8.55 -25.14
C GLU A 448 4.47 -7.09 -25.53
N LEU A 449 4.64 -6.18 -24.55
CA LEU A 449 4.85 -4.75 -24.80
C LEU A 449 6.32 -4.42 -25.08
N PHE A 450 7.25 -5.06 -24.37
CA PHE A 450 8.66 -4.64 -24.35
C PHE A 450 9.63 -5.73 -24.78
N GLY A 451 9.15 -6.96 -25.05
CA GLY A 451 9.99 -8.09 -25.42
C GLY A 451 10.92 -8.57 -24.30
N LEU A 452 10.65 -8.14 -23.05
CA LEU A 452 11.53 -8.38 -21.91
C LEU A 452 10.76 -9.15 -20.83
N ASP A 453 11.34 -10.27 -20.41
CA ASP A 453 11.24 -10.67 -19.01
C ASP A 453 12.06 -9.64 -18.21
N PHE A 454 11.59 -9.23 -17.04
CA PHE A 454 12.34 -8.27 -16.26
C PHE A 454 13.73 -8.82 -15.96
N PRO A 455 14.81 -8.17 -16.42
CA PRO A 455 16.13 -8.76 -16.35
C PRO A 455 16.57 -8.92 -14.90
N ALA A 456 17.02 -10.12 -14.54
CA ALA A 456 17.86 -10.27 -13.38
C ALA A 456 19.10 -9.39 -13.57
N SER A 457 19.43 -8.54 -12.60
CA SER A 457 20.69 -7.79 -12.67
C SER A 457 21.86 -8.76 -12.52
N ASP A 458 22.75 -8.78 -13.49
CA ASP A 458 23.96 -9.59 -13.45
C ASP A 458 25.04 -9.00 -12.54
N ASP A 459 24.96 -7.68 -12.27
CA ASP A 459 25.91 -6.93 -11.41
C ASP A 459 25.16 -6.04 -10.40
N PRO A 460 24.51 -6.65 -9.37
CA PRO A 460 23.80 -5.88 -8.37
C PRO A 460 24.79 -5.12 -7.46
N ARG A 461 24.45 -3.86 -7.15
CA ARG A 461 25.26 -3.06 -6.21
C ARG A 461 25.23 -3.72 -4.82
N PRO A 462 26.40 -3.86 -4.15
CA PRO A 462 26.42 -4.37 -2.79
C PRO A 462 25.82 -3.35 -1.81
N ILE A 463 25.02 -3.86 -0.85
CA ILE A 463 24.57 -3.12 0.33
C ILE A 463 25.08 -3.83 1.56
N SER A 464 25.86 -3.13 2.38
CA SER A 464 26.30 -3.61 3.68
C SER A 464 25.55 -2.92 4.82
N THR A 465 25.50 -3.58 5.98
CA THR A 465 24.96 -3.02 7.22
C THR A 465 25.86 -1.92 7.85
N HIS A 466 27.01 -1.66 7.24
CA HIS A 466 27.91 -0.59 7.65
C HIS A 466 27.67 0.64 6.78
N LEU A 467 26.90 1.59 7.30
CA LEU A 467 26.82 2.93 6.74
C LEU A 467 28.21 3.57 6.86
N SER A 468 28.93 3.70 5.74
CA SER A 468 29.98 4.72 5.69
C SER A 468 29.30 6.07 5.70
N GLN A 469 29.68 6.97 6.61
CA GLN A 469 29.13 8.31 6.78
C GLN A 469 29.35 9.24 5.56
N ASP A 470 29.81 8.72 4.43
CA ASP A 470 30.28 9.51 3.27
C ASP A 470 29.25 9.63 2.14
N GLY A 471 27.97 9.27 2.35
CA GLY A 471 26.95 9.22 1.30
C GLY A 471 25.90 10.34 1.28
N LEU A 472 25.99 11.36 2.14
CA LEU A 472 25.10 12.52 2.14
C LEU A 472 25.79 13.74 1.55
N GLN A 473 25.86 13.82 0.23
CA GLN A 473 26.04 15.04 -0.55
C GLN A 473 25.07 15.08 -1.74
#